data_af4436b82c220140674b034d059821e2
#
_entry.id   af4436b82c220140674b034d059821e2
#
_cell.length_a   1.000
_cell.length_b   1.000
_cell.length_c   1.000
_cell.angle_alpha   90.00
_cell.angle_beta   90.00
_cell.angle_gamma   90.00
#
_symmetry.space_group_name_H-M   'P 1'
#
loop_
_entity.id
_entity.type
_entity.pdbx_description
1 polymer ?
#
loop_
_entity_poly.entity_id
_entity_poly.type
_entity_poly.pdbx_seq_one_letter_code
_entity_poly.pdbx_strand_id
1 'polypeptide(L)'
;MTLYAQWAAGTGTAYKVEHWQQNITDDNYTLAKTEPMTGTTGEETVAKAEETAGFTAKKFTQEKIAPDGSTVVKIRYDRKIITLTFDADNGEEKTTLSGKFGAEIVSPSPEKTDFIFTGWNTDKIPTESSKSYKDKEKIMLTENLTLYAQWKEISYKINYELNGGTNVTENPATFKKSDNVTLKEPTYEYFDFCGWYLTQDFSGEAVAGWNAGEKTGDITIYAKWTVKAENLDNAIKNLKDGEHSLFVTNDITSEIIKTIGKTLRTKSNAKVKLFLDETENLTEIPMEAFISCENLIEITIPDSVTSIKRFAFSNCTNLANIKISNKIEKIEDFVFSNCSSLKTIELSETLTDIGMGVFERCSSLIEMPKNIPTIGTSLFSNCTSLTKVEIPENITTIGDSAFYGCSSLKDVVINDNVTSIESMAFFGCTSLEKIILPINISSISYGTFQNCSSLEEILIPLTVSSIEANAFSDCTSLKNIDLPWTKLTEISESLFYGCSGLERITIPENVSLIDSGAFSNCTNLKEIKFSASVKKINWGAFNNCTNLTTVIFAGTTEQWKSISVDNYNDENNYLLNAKINYLQ
;
A
#
# COMPACT_ATOMS: atom_id res chain seq x y z
N MET A 1 -128.96 -8.94 2.19
CA MET A 1 -128.10 -8.30 3.18
C MET A 1 -126.72 -8.89 3.04
N THR A 2 -125.81 -8.12 2.45
CA THR A 2 -124.47 -8.60 2.20
C THR A 2 -123.64 -8.19 3.44
N LEU A 3 -123.17 -9.18 4.16
CA LEU A 3 -122.32 -8.95 5.32
C LEU A 3 -120.86 -8.86 4.84
N TYR A 4 -120.23 -7.73 5.09
CA TYR A 4 -118.79 -7.54 4.82
C TYR A 4 -118.04 -7.86 6.13
N ALA A 5 -117.09 -8.75 6.08
CA ALA A 5 -116.18 -9.03 7.16
C ALA A 5 -115.24 -7.84 7.32
N GLN A 6 -115.22 -7.21 8.50
CA GLN A 6 -114.21 -6.22 8.91
C GLN A 6 -113.08 -6.95 9.59
N TRP A 7 -111.97 -6.91 8.89
CA TRP A 7 -110.77 -7.44 9.46
C TRP A 7 -109.99 -6.30 10.12
N ALA A 8 -109.65 -6.44 11.42
CA ALA A 8 -108.73 -5.57 12.06
C ALA A 8 -107.31 -6.01 11.79
N ALA A 9 -106.44 -5.05 11.53
CA ALA A 9 -105.04 -5.34 11.37
C ALA A 9 -104.49 -6.00 12.65
N GLY A 10 -103.79 -7.14 12.48
CA GLY A 10 -103.20 -7.85 13.63
C GLY A 10 -102.15 -6.99 14.31
N THR A 11 -102.28 -6.75 15.63
CA THR A 11 -101.28 -6.08 16.44
C THR A 11 -100.28 -7.12 16.96
N GLY A 12 -99.00 -6.81 17.03
CA GLY A 12 -97.95 -7.72 17.54
C GLY A 12 -97.37 -8.71 16.46
N THR A 13 -97.60 -8.41 15.18
CA THR A 13 -96.96 -9.20 14.08
C THR A 13 -95.48 -9.03 14.12
N ALA A 14 -94.77 -10.19 14.15
CA ALA A 14 -93.32 -10.20 14.25
C ALA A 14 -92.67 -9.73 12.92
N TYR A 15 -91.63 -9.02 13.04
CA TYR A 15 -90.68 -8.75 11.96
C TYR A 15 -89.24 -8.75 12.46
N LYS A 16 -88.22 -8.72 11.59
CA LYS A 16 -86.81 -8.76 11.95
C LYS A 16 -86.11 -7.50 11.44
N VAL A 17 -85.21 -6.97 12.23
CA VAL A 17 -84.23 -5.97 11.83
C VAL A 17 -82.88 -6.66 11.80
N GLU A 18 -82.25 -6.69 10.63
CA GLU A 18 -80.92 -7.26 10.42
C GLU A 18 -79.94 -6.13 10.30
N HIS A 19 -78.92 -6.16 11.17
CA HIS A 19 -77.82 -5.23 11.16
C HIS A 19 -76.61 -5.85 10.45
N TRP A 20 -76.21 -5.32 9.31
CA TRP A 20 -75.15 -5.81 8.46
C TRP A 20 -73.95 -4.89 8.49
N GLN A 21 -72.78 -5.36 8.94
CA GLN A 21 -71.55 -4.60 8.99
C GLN A 21 -70.68 -4.87 7.76
N GLN A 22 -70.10 -3.82 7.18
CA GLN A 22 -69.17 -3.91 6.07
C GLN A 22 -67.95 -4.72 6.51
N ASN A 23 -67.47 -5.60 5.64
CA ASN A 23 -66.27 -6.39 5.86
C ASN A 23 -65.02 -5.51 5.79
N ILE A 24 -63.92 -5.95 6.43
CA ILE A 24 -62.62 -5.28 6.36
C ILE A 24 -61.99 -5.49 4.97
N THR A 25 -62.05 -6.72 4.48
CA THR A 25 -61.29 -7.16 3.32
C THR A 25 -61.96 -6.89 1.97
N ASP A 26 -63.29 -6.65 1.97
CA ASP A 26 -64.08 -6.36 0.77
C ASP A 26 -65.16 -5.33 1.08
N ASP A 27 -66.04 -4.99 0.10
CA ASP A 27 -67.13 -4.06 0.26
C ASP A 27 -68.47 -4.76 0.55
N ASN A 28 -68.48 -6.05 0.77
CA ASN A 28 -69.63 -6.82 1.17
C ASN A 28 -69.92 -6.63 2.67
N TYR A 29 -71.09 -7.11 3.09
CA TYR A 29 -71.59 -6.97 4.47
C TYR A 29 -71.83 -8.36 5.05
N THR A 30 -71.44 -8.52 6.26
CA THR A 30 -71.76 -9.72 7.07
C THR A 30 -72.78 -9.36 8.12
N LEU A 31 -73.78 -10.24 8.30
CA LEU A 31 -74.82 -10.11 9.35
C LEU A 31 -74.17 -10.12 10.74
N ALA A 32 -74.26 -8.99 11.44
CA ALA A 32 -73.72 -8.84 12.79
C ALA A 32 -74.73 -9.10 13.91
N LYS A 33 -76.01 -8.74 13.66
CA LYS A 33 -77.06 -8.87 14.69
C LYS A 33 -78.42 -8.96 13.98
N THR A 34 -79.31 -9.78 14.52
CA THR A 34 -80.72 -9.80 14.19
C THR A 34 -81.53 -9.43 15.43
N GLU A 35 -82.41 -8.43 15.28
CA GLU A 35 -83.27 -7.93 16.33
C GLU A 35 -84.73 -8.30 16.01
N PRO A 36 -85.39 -9.10 16.84
CA PRO A 36 -86.80 -9.37 16.68
C PRO A 36 -87.65 -8.18 17.14
N MET A 37 -88.62 -7.79 16.32
CA MET A 37 -89.51 -6.67 16.59
C MET A 37 -90.95 -7.07 16.33
N THR A 38 -91.88 -6.31 16.83
CA THR A 38 -93.31 -6.52 16.56
C THR A 38 -94.00 -5.21 16.21
N GLY A 39 -95.02 -5.27 15.37
CA GLY A 39 -95.81 -4.09 14.99
C GLY A 39 -97.17 -4.50 14.43
N THR A 40 -97.89 -3.54 13.85
CA THR A 40 -99.22 -3.80 13.26
C THR A 40 -99.11 -4.20 11.81
N THR A 41 -99.78 -5.28 11.41
CA THR A 41 -99.78 -5.75 10.00
C THR A 41 -100.22 -4.62 9.06
N GLY A 42 -99.44 -4.41 7.97
CA GLY A 42 -99.70 -3.36 6.97
C GLY A 42 -99.16 -1.97 7.30
N GLU A 43 -98.78 -1.70 8.52
CA GLU A 43 -98.03 -0.50 8.87
C GLU A 43 -96.55 -0.60 8.58
N GLU A 44 -95.87 0.52 8.54
CA GLU A 44 -94.43 0.54 8.35
C GLU A 44 -93.69 0.09 9.61
N THR A 45 -92.58 -0.60 9.44
CA THR A 45 -91.66 -0.99 10.49
C THR A 45 -91.09 0.30 11.15
N VAL A 46 -90.59 0.19 12.41
CA VAL A 46 -89.99 1.31 13.18
C VAL A 46 -88.52 0.99 13.46
N ALA A 47 -87.89 0.35 12.54
CA ALA A 47 -86.46 -0.01 12.64
C ALA A 47 -85.59 1.24 12.84
N LYS A 48 -84.61 1.15 13.72
CA LYS A 48 -83.64 2.22 14.01
C LYS A 48 -82.22 1.72 13.81
N ALA A 49 -81.38 2.59 13.25
CA ALA A 49 -79.96 2.30 13.24
C ALA A 49 -79.37 2.38 14.66
N GLU A 50 -78.52 1.45 15.00
CA GLU A 50 -77.76 1.47 16.24
C GLU A 50 -76.48 2.30 16.06
N GLU A 51 -76.08 3.04 17.10
CA GLU A 51 -74.77 3.65 17.14
C GLU A 51 -73.73 2.59 17.44
N THR A 52 -72.87 2.32 16.48
CA THR A 52 -71.81 1.35 16.61
C THR A 52 -70.48 2.03 16.37
N ALA A 53 -69.54 1.89 17.33
CA ALA A 53 -68.20 2.48 17.19
C ALA A 53 -67.54 2.01 15.90
N GLY A 54 -67.00 2.94 15.12
CA GLY A 54 -66.30 2.66 13.86
C GLY A 54 -67.18 2.44 12.64
N PHE A 55 -68.50 2.57 12.79
CA PHE A 55 -69.44 2.36 11.72
C PHE A 55 -70.37 3.56 11.51
N THR A 56 -70.91 3.69 10.31
CA THR A 56 -71.89 4.66 9.92
C THR A 56 -73.02 3.95 9.18
N ALA A 57 -74.27 4.10 9.70
CA ALA A 57 -75.42 3.49 9.08
C ALA A 57 -75.73 4.14 7.73
N LYS A 58 -75.97 3.33 6.73
CA LYS A 58 -76.49 3.78 5.40
C LYS A 58 -77.97 4.10 5.53
N LYS A 59 -78.46 4.92 4.64
CA LYS A 59 -79.92 5.16 4.52
C LYS A 59 -80.58 3.81 4.23
N PHE A 60 -81.67 3.53 4.93
CA PHE A 60 -82.51 2.35 4.76
C PHE A 60 -83.97 2.79 4.72
N THR A 61 -84.81 1.94 4.23
CA THR A 61 -86.28 2.17 4.14
C THR A 61 -86.98 1.32 5.18
N GLN A 62 -88.05 1.89 5.72
CA GLN A 62 -89.02 1.09 6.49
C GLN A 62 -89.82 0.22 5.50
N GLU A 63 -90.19 -0.95 5.92
CA GLU A 63 -90.93 -1.94 5.13
C GLU A 63 -92.33 -2.14 5.71
N LYS A 64 -93.33 -2.44 4.86
CA LYS A 64 -94.66 -2.76 5.39
C LYS A 64 -94.67 -4.16 6.03
N ILE A 65 -95.17 -4.27 7.23
CA ILE A 65 -95.23 -5.49 8.01
C ILE A 65 -96.17 -6.51 7.32
N ALA A 66 -95.60 -7.57 6.81
CA ALA A 66 -96.36 -8.68 6.19
C ALA A 66 -97.07 -9.54 7.22
N PRO A 67 -98.28 -10.03 6.95
CA PRO A 67 -99.08 -10.76 7.89
C PRO A 67 -98.50 -12.10 8.34
N ASP A 68 -97.59 -12.65 7.54
CA ASP A 68 -96.88 -13.92 7.80
C ASP A 68 -95.63 -13.80 8.65
N GLY A 69 -95.26 -12.55 9.06
CA GLY A 69 -94.05 -12.30 9.85
C GLY A 69 -92.74 -12.39 9.10
N SER A 70 -92.79 -12.47 7.78
CA SER A 70 -91.60 -12.59 6.93
C SER A 70 -90.81 -11.30 6.70
N THR A 71 -91.33 -10.16 7.14
CA THR A 71 -90.69 -8.84 6.91
C THR A 71 -89.33 -8.72 7.59
N VAL A 72 -88.35 -8.31 6.79
CA VAL A 72 -86.96 -8.08 7.23
C VAL A 72 -86.50 -6.70 6.75
N VAL A 73 -86.18 -5.84 7.70
CA VAL A 73 -85.49 -4.58 7.41
C VAL A 73 -83.99 -4.79 7.52
N LYS A 74 -83.26 -4.44 6.46
CA LYS A 74 -81.80 -4.57 6.45
C LYS A 74 -81.18 -3.22 6.65
N ILE A 75 -80.45 -3.04 7.75
CA ILE A 75 -79.65 -1.84 8.04
C ILE A 75 -78.17 -2.20 7.79
N ARG A 76 -77.56 -1.52 6.83
CA ARG A 76 -76.16 -1.70 6.51
C ARG A 76 -75.35 -0.59 7.13
N TYR A 77 -74.15 -0.95 7.66
CA TYR A 77 -73.22 -0.04 8.29
C TYR A 77 -71.92 -0.09 7.56
N ASP A 78 -71.50 1.03 6.99
CA ASP A 78 -70.18 1.19 6.39
C ASP A 78 -69.12 1.38 7.48
N ARG A 79 -67.98 0.77 7.35
CA ARG A 79 -66.84 1.05 8.20
C ARG A 79 -66.31 2.46 7.93
N LYS A 80 -66.07 3.23 8.97
CA LYS A 80 -65.41 4.53 8.86
C LYS A 80 -64.02 4.32 8.32
N ILE A 81 -63.54 5.26 7.48
CA ILE A 81 -62.15 5.31 7.09
C ILE A 81 -61.38 6.01 8.17
N ILE A 82 -60.37 5.33 8.68
CA ILE A 82 -59.46 5.83 9.72
C ILE A 82 -58.13 6.15 9.05
N THR A 83 -57.52 7.27 9.38
CA THR A 83 -56.26 7.75 8.87
C THR A 83 -55.24 7.89 9.98
N LEU A 84 -54.09 7.26 9.82
CA LEU A 84 -52.91 7.53 10.63
C LEU A 84 -51.95 8.44 9.84
N THR A 85 -51.51 9.49 10.51
CA THR A 85 -50.50 10.42 9.99
C THR A 85 -49.18 10.17 10.71
N PHE A 86 -48.14 9.90 9.96
CA PHE A 86 -46.80 9.64 10.49
C PHE A 86 -45.94 10.87 10.24
N ASP A 87 -45.51 11.53 11.29
CA ASP A 87 -44.62 12.69 11.27
C ASP A 87 -43.21 12.22 11.65
N ALA A 88 -42.37 12.05 10.66
CA ALA A 88 -41.01 11.56 10.85
C ALA A 88 -40.06 12.61 11.46
N ASP A 89 -40.39 13.89 11.37
CA ASP A 89 -39.52 15.01 11.81
C ASP A 89 -38.08 14.90 11.23
N ASN A 90 -37.99 14.46 9.98
CA ASN A 90 -36.74 14.23 9.26
C ASN A 90 -36.53 15.19 8.07
N GLY A 91 -37.42 16.20 7.94
CA GLY A 91 -37.41 17.15 6.83
C GLY A 91 -38.26 16.75 5.62
N GLU A 92 -38.85 15.56 5.61
CA GLU A 92 -39.76 15.07 4.57
C GLU A 92 -41.22 15.36 4.91
N GLU A 93 -42.11 15.23 3.91
CA GLU A 93 -43.55 15.34 4.13
C GLU A 93 -44.08 14.18 4.97
N LYS A 94 -45.16 14.46 5.74
CA LYS A 94 -45.81 13.45 6.58
C LYS A 94 -46.42 12.36 5.73
N THR A 95 -46.20 11.12 6.11
CA THR A 95 -46.82 9.96 5.48
C THR A 95 -48.20 9.74 6.07
N THR A 96 -49.21 9.51 5.23
CA THR A 96 -50.56 9.15 5.66
C THR A 96 -50.96 7.78 5.15
N LEU A 97 -51.47 6.94 6.05
CA LEU A 97 -52.01 5.63 5.69
C LEU A 97 -53.45 5.53 6.18
N SER A 98 -54.38 5.15 5.31
CA SER A 98 -55.80 5.07 5.63
C SER A 98 -56.35 3.66 5.36
N GLY A 99 -57.34 3.27 6.13
CA GLY A 99 -58.04 2.01 5.93
C GLY A 99 -59.37 1.97 6.67
N LYS A 100 -60.14 0.91 6.50
CA LYS A 100 -61.43 0.69 7.18
C LYS A 100 -61.18 0.50 8.69
N PHE A 101 -62.07 1.00 9.52
CA PHE A 101 -62.05 0.76 10.97
C PHE A 101 -61.88 -0.74 11.27
N GLY A 102 -60.92 -1.06 12.15
CA GLY A 102 -60.53 -2.43 12.51
C GLY A 102 -59.58 -3.11 11.55
N ALA A 103 -59.21 -2.49 10.44
CA ALA A 103 -58.10 -2.99 9.62
C ALA A 103 -56.75 -2.78 10.30
N GLU A 104 -55.75 -3.57 9.94
CA GLU A 104 -54.35 -3.39 10.36
C GLU A 104 -53.54 -2.75 9.24
N ILE A 105 -52.69 -1.83 9.62
CA ILE A 105 -51.64 -1.29 8.77
C ILE A 105 -50.29 -1.49 9.42
N VAL A 106 -49.21 -1.56 8.61
CA VAL A 106 -47.83 -1.63 9.09
C VAL A 106 -47.28 -0.21 9.18
N SER A 107 -46.71 0.17 10.32
CA SER A 107 -46.07 1.47 10.51
C SER A 107 -44.83 1.59 9.58
N PRO A 108 -44.61 2.76 8.97
CA PRO A 108 -43.42 3.01 8.17
C PRO A 108 -42.13 3.04 9.01
N SER A 109 -40.98 2.85 8.33
CA SER A 109 -39.66 2.93 8.90
C SER A 109 -38.92 4.11 8.27
N PRO A 110 -38.98 5.30 8.86
CA PRO A 110 -38.29 6.47 8.32
C PRO A 110 -36.78 6.44 8.62
N GLU A 111 -36.02 7.23 7.85
CA GLU A 111 -34.60 7.46 8.07
C GLU A 111 -34.34 8.92 8.45
N LYS A 112 -33.34 9.13 9.30
CA LYS A 112 -32.84 10.46 9.65
C LYS A 112 -31.33 10.37 9.87
N THR A 113 -30.57 11.17 9.14
CA THR A 113 -29.11 11.21 9.25
C THR A 113 -28.66 11.45 10.69
N ASP A 114 -27.66 10.72 11.16
CA ASP A 114 -27.10 10.77 12.51
C ASP A 114 -28.05 10.30 13.64
N PHE A 115 -29.20 9.72 13.32
CA PHE A 115 -30.16 9.21 14.29
C PHE A 115 -30.58 7.77 14.00
N ILE A 116 -30.88 7.04 15.06
CA ILE A 116 -31.49 5.71 15.01
C ILE A 116 -32.98 5.87 15.27
N PHE A 117 -33.82 5.38 14.38
CA PHE A 117 -35.28 5.32 14.62
C PHE A 117 -35.58 4.29 15.71
N THR A 118 -36.31 4.71 16.73
CA THR A 118 -36.67 3.86 17.89
C THR A 118 -38.13 3.45 17.91
N GLY A 119 -38.99 4.07 17.09
CA GLY A 119 -40.42 3.78 17.00
C GLY A 119 -41.26 5.03 16.85
N TRP A 120 -42.55 4.83 16.90
CA TRP A 120 -43.57 5.88 16.82
C TRP A 120 -44.23 6.13 18.17
N ASN A 121 -44.65 7.35 18.43
CA ASN A 121 -45.38 7.72 19.66
C ASN A 121 -46.53 8.66 19.31
N THR A 122 -47.61 8.62 20.12
CA THR A 122 -48.74 9.55 19.99
C THR A 122 -48.39 10.98 20.35
N ASP A 123 -47.34 11.19 21.11
CA ASP A 123 -46.86 12.51 21.49
C ASP A 123 -45.47 12.76 20.92
N LYS A 124 -45.20 13.99 20.52
CA LYS A 124 -43.87 14.40 20.01
C LYS A 124 -42.79 14.26 21.09
N ILE A 125 -43.16 14.54 22.33
CA ILE A 125 -42.35 14.26 23.54
C ILE A 125 -43.14 13.24 24.36
N PRO A 126 -42.68 11.98 24.46
CA PRO A 126 -43.39 10.93 25.18
C PRO A 126 -43.61 11.25 26.64
N THR A 127 -44.80 10.92 27.12
CA THR A 127 -45.19 10.99 28.53
C THR A 127 -45.60 9.59 29.02
N GLU A 128 -45.87 9.41 30.30
CA GLU A 128 -46.32 8.10 30.84
C GLU A 128 -47.66 7.64 30.24
N SER A 129 -48.50 8.58 29.78
CA SER A 129 -49.77 8.29 29.12
C SER A 129 -49.68 8.10 27.62
N SER A 130 -48.54 8.38 27.02
CA SER A 130 -48.33 8.29 25.59
C SER A 130 -48.28 6.84 25.13
N LYS A 131 -48.86 6.58 23.97
CA LYS A 131 -48.85 5.25 23.37
C LYS A 131 -47.69 5.12 22.38
N SER A 132 -46.87 4.09 22.55
CA SER A 132 -45.71 3.82 21.70
C SER A 132 -45.99 2.63 20.79
N TYR A 133 -45.38 2.69 19.57
CA TYR A 133 -45.42 1.63 18.56
C TYR A 133 -44.01 1.39 18.06
N LYS A 134 -43.68 0.12 17.88
CA LYS A 134 -42.37 -0.27 17.36
C LYS A 134 -42.26 -0.02 15.84
N ASP A 135 -41.06 -0.05 15.36
CA ASP A 135 -40.81 -0.07 13.92
C ASP A 135 -41.53 -1.25 13.24
N LYS A 136 -42.20 -0.96 12.11
CA LYS A 136 -42.94 -1.97 11.32
C LYS A 136 -44.00 -2.72 12.11
N GLU A 137 -44.54 -2.09 13.19
CA GLU A 137 -45.60 -2.66 13.99
C GLU A 137 -46.92 -2.62 13.22
N LYS A 138 -47.74 -3.67 13.38
CA LYS A 138 -49.11 -3.70 12.92
C LYS A 138 -50.00 -2.91 13.83
N ILE A 139 -50.60 -1.84 13.33
CA ILE A 139 -51.47 -0.93 14.08
C ILE A 139 -52.89 -1.12 13.60
N MET A 140 -53.81 -1.46 14.56
CA MET A 140 -55.23 -1.56 14.26
C MET A 140 -55.85 -0.18 14.17
N LEU A 141 -56.59 0.10 13.12
CA LEU A 141 -57.24 1.38 12.82
C LEU A 141 -58.53 1.54 13.66
N THR A 142 -58.44 2.25 14.78
CA THR A 142 -59.58 2.50 15.67
C THR A 142 -60.01 3.96 15.72
N GLU A 143 -59.08 4.88 15.51
CA GLU A 143 -59.28 6.33 15.50
C GLU A 143 -58.20 7.03 14.66
N ASN A 144 -58.49 8.23 14.20
CA ASN A 144 -57.49 9.06 13.53
C ASN A 144 -56.44 9.52 14.54
N LEU A 145 -55.14 9.20 14.23
CA LEU A 145 -54.02 9.57 15.07
C LEU A 145 -52.91 10.19 14.25
N THR A 146 -52.16 11.10 14.90
CA THR A 146 -50.85 11.51 14.42
C THR A 146 -49.82 10.84 15.30
N LEU A 147 -48.85 10.17 14.65
CA LEU A 147 -47.74 9.47 15.30
C LEU A 147 -46.46 10.19 14.96
N TYR A 148 -45.64 10.44 15.94
CA TYR A 148 -44.36 11.15 15.86
C TYR A 148 -43.21 10.17 15.99
N ALA A 149 -42.26 10.22 15.05
CA ALA A 149 -41.09 9.41 15.13
C ALA A 149 -40.24 9.74 16.37
N GLN A 150 -39.76 8.72 17.02
CA GLN A 150 -38.82 8.84 18.13
C GLN A 150 -37.43 8.49 17.66
N TRP A 151 -36.49 9.36 17.95
CA TRP A 151 -35.12 9.28 17.48
C TRP A 151 -34.15 9.21 18.66
N LYS A 152 -33.14 8.38 18.50
CA LYS A 152 -31.96 8.34 19.36
C LYS A 152 -30.74 8.77 18.54
N GLU A 153 -30.06 9.78 19.00
CA GLU A 153 -28.84 10.27 18.33
C GLU A 153 -27.74 9.20 18.36
N ILE A 154 -27.05 9.01 17.23
CA ILE A 154 -25.95 8.05 17.10
C ILE A 154 -24.77 8.54 17.95
N SER A 155 -24.14 7.62 18.66
CA SER A 155 -22.90 7.87 19.39
C SER A 155 -21.73 7.30 18.59
N TYR A 156 -20.81 8.16 18.22
CA TYR A 156 -19.59 7.85 17.47
C TYR A 156 -18.41 7.65 18.40
N LYS A 157 -17.43 6.82 18.02
CA LYS A 157 -16.23 6.55 18.81
C LYS A 157 -15.14 7.58 18.53
N ILE A 158 -14.36 7.88 19.55
CA ILE A 158 -13.07 8.57 19.42
C ILE A 158 -11.95 7.56 19.73
N ASN A 159 -11.16 7.23 18.74
CA ASN A 159 -10.00 6.38 18.90
C ASN A 159 -8.77 7.26 19.12
N TYR A 160 -8.06 7.04 20.22
CA TYR A 160 -6.89 7.80 20.61
C TYR A 160 -5.61 7.02 20.29
N GLU A 161 -4.89 7.45 19.28
CA GLU A 161 -3.53 6.96 18.98
C GLU A 161 -2.52 7.82 19.74
N LEU A 162 -2.12 7.31 20.90
CA LEU A 162 -1.33 8.05 21.88
C LEU A 162 0.17 8.12 21.58
N ASN A 163 0.66 7.32 20.62
CA ASN A 163 2.06 7.27 20.21
C ASN A 163 3.04 7.15 21.40
N GLY A 164 2.68 6.29 22.37
CA GLY A 164 3.49 6.02 23.57
C GLY A 164 3.04 6.76 24.83
N GLY A 165 2.24 7.79 24.71
CA GLY A 165 1.72 8.54 25.87
C GLY A 165 0.60 7.82 26.62
N THR A 166 0.08 8.46 27.63
CA THR A 166 -1.04 8.00 28.47
C THR A 166 -2.20 8.99 28.40
N ASN A 167 -3.39 8.52 28.02
CA ASN A 167 -4.57 9.36 27.93
C ASN A 167 -5.06 9.74 29.34
N VAL A 168 -5.74 10.87 29.42
CA VAL A 168 -6.43 11.29 30.64
C VAL A 168 -7.88 10.80 30.63
N THR A 169 -8.44 10.59 31.81
CA THR A 169 -9.81 10.04 31.96
C THR A 169 -10.90 11.02 31.51
N GLU A 170 -10.58 12.31 31.44
CA GLU A 170 -11.47 13.39 31.01
C GLU A 170 -11.69 13.41 29.49
N ASN A 171 -10.87 12.74 28.72
CA ASN A 171 -11.05 12.64 27.27
C ASN A 171 -12.20 11.68 26.95
N PRO A 172 -13.25 12.12 26.19
CA PRO A 172 -14.43 11.31 25.94
C PRO A 172 -14.11 10.14 25.00
N ALA A 173 -14.61 8.95 25.35
CA ALA A 173 -14.47 7.77 24.47
C ALA A 173 -15.44 7.81 23.28
N THR A 174 -16.53 8.57 23.39
CA THR A 174 -17.57 8.70 22.36
C THR A 174 -18.13 10.11 22.35
N PHE A 175 -18.75 10.49 21.23
CA PHE A 175 -19.46 11.76 21.09
C PHE A 175 -20.69 11.58 20.21
N LYS A 176 -21.63 12.51 20.31
CA LYS A 176 -22.77 12.67 19.41
C LYS A 176 -22.57 13.92 18.57
N LYS A 177 -23.29 14.03 17.47
CA LYS A 177 -23.26 15.22 16.62
C LYS A 177 -23.63 16.50 17.38
N SER A 178 -24.50 16.39 18.35
CA SER A 178 -24.94 17.51 19.18
C SER A 178 -23.93 17.94 20.26
N ASP A 179 -22.86 17.19 20.49
CA ASP A 179 -21.89 17.44 21.54
C ASP A 179 -20.83 18.46 21.13
N ASN A 180 -20.48 19.35 22.04
CA ASN A 180 -19.21 20.08 22.01
C ASN A 180 -18.15 19.19 22.65
N VAL A 181 -17.11 18.84 21.91
CA VAL A 181 -16.00 18.00 22.40
C VAL A 181 -14.79 18.88 22.68
N THR A 182 -14.27 18.80 23.89
CA THR A 182 -12.99 19.40 24.26
C THR A 182 -12.01 18.29 24.60
N LEU A 183 -10.86 18.30 23.95
CA LEU A 183 -9.79 17.33 24.15
C LEU A 183 -8.80 17.88 25.18
N LYS A 184 -8.43 17.04 26.14
CA LYS A 184 -7.40 17.34 27.13
C LYS A 184 -6.07 16.77 26.68
N GLU A 185 -5.01 17.39 27.16
CA GLU A 185 -3.65 16.95 26.92
C GLU A 185 -3.37 15.61 27.61
N PRO A 186 -2.88 14.60 26.88
CA PRO A 186 -2.38 13.37 27.47
C PRO A 186 -1.01 13.61 28.13
N THR A 187 -0.42 12.61 28.77
CA THR A 187 0.89 12.72 29.40
C THR A 187 1.86 11.72 28.82
N TYR A 188 3.13 12.13 28.69
CA TYR A 188 4.23 11.24 28.32
C TYR A 188 5.51 11.74 28.98
N GLU A 189 6.15 10.89 29.77
CA GLU A 189 7.35 11.26 30.54
C GLU A 189 8.51 11.65 29.60
N TYR A 190 9.13 12.79 29.83
CA TYR A 190 10.18 13.44 29.03
C TYR A 190 9.73 14.05 27.71
N PHE A 191 8.42 14.00 27.38
CA PHE A 191 7.88 14.56 26.13
C PHE A 191 6.94 15.72 26.40
N ASP A 192 6.95 16.70 25.51
CA ASP A 192 6.01 17.82 25.49
C ASP A 192 4.88 17.51 24.48
N PHE A 193 3.64 17.72 24.88
CA PHE A 193 2.50 17.51 23.99
C PHE A 193 2.35 18.67 23.00
N CYS A 194 2.26 18.35 21.69
CA CYS A 194 2.17 19.34 20.61
C CYS A 194 0.79 19.41 19.95
N GLY A 195 -0.18 18.63 20.42
CA GLY A 195 -1.54 18.66 19.93
C GLY A 195 -2.05 17.32 19.43
N TRP A 196 -3.37 17.28 19.25
CA TRP A 196 -4.07 16.19 18.60
C TRP A 196 -4.20 16.46 17.10
N TYR A 197 -3.99 15.48 16.26
CA TYR A 197 -4.09 15.57 14.80
C TYR A 197 -5.09 14.54 14.25
N LEU A 198 -5.74 14.86 13.13
CA LEU A 198 -6.69 13.98 12.46
C LEU A 198 -6.02 12.99 11.49
N THR A 199 -4.75 13.18 11.21
CA THR A 199 -3.95 12.37 10.28
C THR A 199 -2.72 11.79 10.98
N GLN A 200 -2.31 10.60 10.59
CA GLN A 200 -1.18 9.90 11.21
C GLN A 200 0.16 10.59 10.91
N ASP A 201 0.26 11.30 9.81
CA ASP A 201 1.45 12.07 9.40
C ASP A 201 1.51 13.47 10.04
N PHE A 202 0.54 13.79 10.90
CA PHE A 202 0.40 15.09 11.57
C PHE A 202 0.25 16.26 10.59
N SER A 203 -0.23 16.01 9.37
CA SER A 203 -0.54 17.08 8.41
C SER A 203 -1.78 17.88 8.85
N GLY A 204 -1.78 19.17 8.54
CA GLY A 204 -2.84 20.09 8.94
C GLY A 204 -2.62 20.73 10.31
N GLU A 205 -3.67 21.35 10.85
CA GLU A 205 -3.62 22.02 12.15
C GLU A 205 -3.99 21.05 13.29
N ALA A 206 -3.40 21.29 14.46
CA ALA A 206 -3.76 20.58 15.67
C ALA A 206 -5.19 20.94 16.11
N VAL A 207 -5.94 19.94 16.59
CA VAL A 207 -7.32 20.11 17.07
C VAL A 207 -7.36 20.05 18.59
N ALA A 208 -8.08 21.00 19.20
CA ALA A 208 -8.36 20.99 20.64
C ALA A 208 -9.76 20.43 20.96
N GLY A 209 -10.48 19.99 19.94
CA GLY A 209 -11.87 19.53 20.00
C GLY A 209 -12.66 19.98 18.79
N TRP A 210 -13.99 19.94 18.89
CA TRP A 210 -14.92 20.42 17.86
C TRP A 210 -16.25 20.84 18.47
N ASN A 211 -16.98 21.71 17.79
CA ASN A 211 -18.30 22.16 18.19
C ASN A 211 -19.39 21.20 17.69
N ALA A 212 -20.56 21.31 18.32
CA ALA A 212 -21.76 20.62 17.90
C ALA A 212 -22.02 20.82 16.38
N GLY A 213 -22.26 19.73 15.68
CA GLY A 213 -22.53 19.73 14.24
C GLY A 213 -21.32 19.63 13.33
N GLU A 214 -20.09 19.82 13.80
CA GLU A 214 -18.89 19.83 12.97
C GLU A 214 -18.40 18.44 12.57
N LYS A 215 -18.66 17.40 13.37
CA LYS A 215 -18.15 16.05 13.14
C LYS A 215 -19.24 15.00 13.23
N THR A 216 -19.11 13.98 12.37
CA THR A 216 -19.94 12.77 12.35
C THR A 216 -19.07 11.57 12.00
N GLY A 217 -19.49 10.38 12.40
CA GLY A 217 -18.72 9.14 12.20
C GLY A 217 -17.67 8.91 13.28
N ASP A 218 -17.14 7.69 13.32
CA ASP A 218 -16.02 7.36 14.20
C ASP A 218 -14.77 8.14 13.78
N ILE A 219 -14.03 8.68 14.72
CA ILE A 219 -12.86 9.53 14.50
C ILE A 219 -11.65 8.88 15.16
N THR A 220 -10.51 8.89 14.46
CA THR A 220 -9.21 8.58 15.04
C THR A 220 -8.39 9.86 15.15
N ILE A 221 -7.80 10.11 16.32
CA ILE A 221 -6.92 11.26 16.56
C ILE A 221 -5.57 10.78 17.08
N TYR A 222 -4.53 11.47 16.67
CA TYR A 222 -3.14 11.11 16.89
C TYR A 222 -2.47 12.16 17.78
N ALA A 223 -1.88 11.73 18.89
CA ALA A 223 -1.07 12.61 19.72
C ALA A 223 0.29 12.85 19.08
N LYS A 224 0.65 14.11 18.84
CA LYS A 224 2.01 14.51 18.46
C LYS A 224 2.79 14.88 19.71
N TRP A 225 4.00 14.35 19.79
CA TRP A 225 4.92 14.60 20.88
C TRP A 225 6.22 15.19 20.36
N THR A 226 6.75 16.15 21.08
CA THR A 226 8.12 16.63 20.86
C THR A 226 8.96 16.29 22.08
N VAL A 227 10.26 16.27 21.90
CA VAL A 227 11.21 16.05 22.97
C VAL A 227 12.35 17.05 22.84
N LYS A 228 12.68 17.74 23.92
CA LYS A 228 13.86 18.61 23.93
C LYS A 228 15.12 17.77 23.83
N ALA A 229 16.11 18.27 23.09
CA ALA A 229 17.39 17.57 22.88
C ALA A 229 18.04 17.11 24.18
N GLU A 230 17.96 17.89 25.24
CA GLU A 230 18.49 17.58 26.58
C GLU A 230 17.81 16.38 27.26
N ASN A 231 16.54 16.11 26.92
CA ASN A 231 15.75 15.01 27.49
C ASN A 231 15.76 13.76 26.61
N LEU A 232 16.28 13.85 25.38
CA LEU A 232 16.12 12.82 24.33
C LEU A 232 16.76 11.48 24.74
N ASP A 233 17.90 11.50 25.37
CA ASP A 233 18.55 10.28 25.87
C ASP A 233 17.69 9.54 26.90
N ASN A 234 17.08 10.28 27.84
CA ASN A 234 16.17 9.71 28.84
C ASN A 234 14.85 9.24 28.19
N ALA A 235 14.32 10.00 27.25
CA ALA A 235 13.12 9.62 26.49
C ALA A 235 13.36 8.27 25.78
N ILE A 236 14.47 8.09 25.06
CA ILE A 236 14.83 6.84 24.38
C ILE A 236 14.99 5.69 25.38
N LYS A 237 15.68 5.91 26.51
CA LYS A 237 15.84 4.88 27.56
C LYS A 237 14.52 4.35 28.10
N ASN A 238 13.48 5.17 28.11
CA ASN A 238 12.16 4.83 28.64
C ASN A 238 11.15 4.37 27.58
N LEU A 239 11.52 4.32 26.29
CA LEU A 239 10.66 3.76 25.25
C LEU A 239 10.29 2.31 25.57
N LYS A 240 9.03 1.99 25.38
CA LYS A 240 8.51 0.61 25.42
C LYS A 240 8.77 -0.09 24.07
N ASP A 241 8.51 -1.38 24.02
CA ASP A 241 8.51 -2.11 22.76
C ASP A 241 7.47 -1.50 21.79
N GLY A 242 7.79 -1.49 20.50
CA GLY A 242 6.91 -0.94 19.47
C GLY A 242 7.55 0.18 18.66
N GLU A 243 6.73 0.84 17.86
CA GLU A 243 7.14 1.95 16.98
C GLU A 243 6.88 3.30 17.65
N HIS A 244 7.88 4.18 17.60
CA HIS A 244 7.83 5.51 18.24
C HIS A 244 8.35 6.58 17.29
N SER A 245 7.61 7.69 17.20
CA SER A 245 8.01 8.90 16.47
C SER A 245 8.53 9.95 17.44
N LEU A 246 9.79 10.35 17.29
CA LEU A 246 10.48 11.32 18.15
C LEU A 246 10.73 12.60 17.35
N PHE A 247 9.98 13.64 17.62
CA PHE A 247 10.15 14.98 17.04
C PHE A 247 11.01 15.79 18.01
N VAL A 248 12.22 16.13 17.59
CA VAL A 248 13.20 16.82 18.45
C VAL A 248 13.10 18.32 18.24
N THR A 249 13.04 19.04 19.36
CA THR A 249 13.05 20.50 19.40
C THR A 249 14.31 21.01 20.09
N ASN A 250 14.60 22.28 19.89
CA ASN A 250 15.77 22.99 20.38
C ASN A 250 17.09 22.55 19.73
N ASP A 251 18.15 23.22 20.14
CA ASP A 251 19.49 23.00 19.61
C ASP A 251 20.03 21.62 19.96
N ILE A 252 20.35 20.87 18.94
CA ILE A 252 21.00 19.57 19.08
C ILE A 252 22.48 19.69 18.66
N THR A 253 23.37 19.14 19.47
CA THR A 253 24.81 19.14 19.19
C THR A 253 25.27 17.79 18.66
N SER A 254 26.42 17.79 17.99
CA SER A 254 27.05 16.53 17.54
C SER A 254 27.29 15.54 18.69
N GLU A 255 27.55 16.01 19.92
CA GLU A 255 27.73 15.15 21.08
C GLU A 255 26.41 14.51 21.55
N ILE A 256 25.32 15.27 21.52
CA ILE A 256 23.97 14.74 21.80
C ILE A 256 23.61 13.67 20.76
N ILE A 257 23.83 13.91 19.48
CA ILE A 257 23.58 12.93 18.40
C ILE A 257 24.33 11.61 18.65
N LYS A 258 25.62 11.67 19.02
CA LYS A 258 26.41 10.47 19.35
C LYS A 258 25.85 9.73 20.57
N THR A 259 25.43 10.46 21.59
CA THR A 259 24.82 9.88 22.79
C THR A 259 23.52 9.15 22.45
N ILE A 260 22.66 9.78 21.64
CA ILE A 260 21.41 9.18 21.13
C ILE A 260 21.69 7.87 20.40
N GLY A 261 22.64 7.87 19.47
CA GLY A 261 23.01 6.65 18.74
C GLY A 261 23.48 5.52 19.66
N LYS A 262 24.27 5.84 20.70
CA LYS A 262 24.65 4.84 21.70
C LYS A 262 23.44 4.28 22.44
N THR A 263 22.51 5.13 22.84
CA THR A 263 21.29 4.72 23.57
C THR A 263 20.35 3.92 22.69
N LEU A 264 20.16 4.33 21.44
CA LEU A 264 19.36 3.58 20.45
C LEU A 264 19.88 2.13 20.32
N ARG A 265 21.17 1.91 20.17
CA ARG A 265 21.76 0.55 20.08
C ARG A 265 21.41 -0.37 21.25
N THR A 266 21.05 0.17 22.40
CA THR A 266 20.65 -0.62 23.58
C THR A 266 19.17 -1.02 23.58
N LYS A 267 18.37 -0.50 22.66
CA LYS A 267 16.90 -0.64 22.60
C LYS A 267 16.47 -1.53 21.44
N SER A 268 16.66 -2.84 21.54
CA SER A 268 16.45 -3.77 20.42
C SER A 268 14.98 -3.87 19.92
N ASN A 269 13.98 -3.65 20.81
CA ASN A 269 12.58 -3.88 20.48
C ASN A 269 11.79 -2.58 20.20
N ALA A 270 12.35 -1.42 20.48
CA ALA A 270 11.72 -0.14 20.16
C ALA A 270 12.17 0.31 18.76
N LYS A 271 11.26 0.36 17.78
CA LYS A 271 11.51 0.94 16.47
C LYS A 271 11.33 2.45 16.52
N VAL A 272 12.32 3.19 16.06
CA VAL A 272 12.36 4.64 16.22
C VAL A 272 12.37 5.34 14.87
N LYS A 273 11.47 6.32 14.73
CA LYS A 273 11.48 7.37 13.72
C LYS A 273 11.98 8.65 14.39
N LEU A 274 13.05 9.23 13.89
CA LEU A 274 13.70 10.40 14.47
C LEU A 274 13.59 11.59 13.54
N PHE A 275 12.86 12.63 13.95
CA PHE A 275 12.62 13.83 13.18
C PHE A 275 13.40 14.99 13.79
N LEU A 276 14.39 15.50 13.04
CA LEU A 276 15.28 16.58 13.46
C LEU A 276 15.00 17.90 12.73
N ASP A 277 13.89 17.98 11.99
CA ASP A 277 13.58 19.15 11.11
C ASP A 277 13.53 20.49 11.85
N GLU A 278 13.14 20.47 13.14
CA GLU A 278 12.99 21.67 13.97
C GLU A 278 14.28 22.04 14.73
N THR A 279 15.43 21.45 14.37
CA THR A 279 16.72 21.75 15.00
C THR A 279 17.56 22.65 14.11
N GLU A 280 18.14 23.74 14.66
CA GLU A 280 18.80 24.77 13.83
C GLU A 280 20.34 24.70 13.84
N ASN A 281 20.97 24.25 14.91
CA ASN A 281 22.43 24.40 15.11
C ASN A 281 23.25 23.14 14.75
N LEU A 282 22.62 22.09 14.25
CA LEU A 282 23.32 20.89 13.79
C LEU A 282 23.86 21.13 12.37
N THR A 283 25.18 21.26 12.23
CA THR A 283 25.82 21.52 10.91
C THR A 283 26.36 20.26 10.25
N GLU A 284 26.51 19.15 11.00
CA GLU A 284 26.97 17.87 10.50
C GLU A 284 26.35 16.70 11.26
N ILE A 285 26.14 15.56 10.60
CA ILE A 285 25.92 14.30 11.28
C ILE A 285 27.29 13.70 11.59
N PRO A 286 27.65 13.54 12.87
CA PRO A 286 29.01 13.15 13.23
C PRO A 286 29.36 11.71 12.85
N MET A 287 30.64 11.42 12.77
CA MET A 287 31.18 10.09 12.50
C MET A 287 30.59 9.04 13.45
N GLU A 288 30.15 7.91 12.90
CA GLU A 288 29.57 6.77 13.63
C GLU A 288 28.34 7.11 14.48
N ALA A 289 27.66 8.23 14.22
CA ALA A 289 26.56 8.73 15.05
C ALA A 289 25.50 7.66 15.32
N PHE A 290 25.03 6.99 14.29
CA PHE A 290 23.99 5.97 14.36
C PHE A 290 24.49 4.59 13.89
N ILE A 291 25.79 4.36 13.88
CA ILE A 291 26.36 3.07 13.46
C ILE A 291 25.66 1.91 14.18
N SER A 292 25.19 0.90 13.43
CA SER A 292 24.50 -0.29 13.96
C SER A 292 23.23 0.02 14.78
N CYS A 293 22.54 1.11 14.51
CA CYS A 293 21.23 1.40 15.09
C CYS A 293 20.15 0.64 14.31
N GLU A 294 20.03 -0.67 14.54
CA GLU A 294 19.06 -1.53 13.84
C GLU A 294 17.60 -1.17 14.16
N ASN A 295 17.35 -0.47 15.23
CA ASN A 295 16.03 0.01 15.62
C ASN A 295 15.64 1.37 15.01
N LEU A 296 16.57 2.08 14.37
CA LEU A 296 16.27 3.30 13.61
C LEU A 296 15.67 2.91 12.27
N ILE A 297 14.39 3.25 12.07
CA ILE A 297 13.64 2.89 10.85
C ILE A 297 13.41 4.07 9.91
N GLU A 298 13.43 5.28 10.44
CA GLU A 298 13.27 6.52 9.69
C GLU A 298 14.03 7.66 10.37
N ILE A 299 14.62 8.56 9.58
CA ILE A 299 15.22 9.79 10.08
C ILE A 299 15.04 10.94 9.08
N THR A 300 14.77 12.16 9.61
CA THR A 300 14.88 13.41 8.85
C THR A 300 16.07 14.21 9.33
N ILE A 301 16.83 14.75 8.41
CA ILE A 301 18.03 15.57 8.68
C ILE A 301 17.70 17.03 8.36
N PRO A 302 17.93 17.99 9.29
CA PRO A 302 17.54 19.38 9.11
C PRO A 302 18.40 20.10 8.07
N ASP A 303 17.87 21.19 7.52
CA ASP A 303 18.53 22.01 6.49
C ASP A 303 19.78 22.76 6.98
N SER A 304 20.07 22.76 8.27
CA SER A 304 21.31 23.26 8.82
C SER A 304 22.52 22.33 8.58
N VAL A 305 22.26 21.04 8.27
CA VAL A 305 23.32 20.04 8.05
C VAL A 305 23.83 20.13 6.62
N THR A 306 25.14 20.29 6.46
CA THR A 306 25.83 20.35 5.17
C THR A 306 26.72 19.14 4.90
N SER A 307 27.01 18.30 5.92
CA SER A 307 27.84 17.12 5.76
C SER A 307 27.40 15.93 6.63
N ILE A 308 27.57 14.72 6.08
CA ILE A 308 27.36 13.48 6.81
C ILE A 308 28.70 12.75 6.88
N LYS A 309 29.19 12.51 8.12
CA LYS A 309 30.51 11.96 8.34
C LYS A 309 30.54 10.45 8.22
N ARG A 310 31.75 9.93 8.06
CA ARG A 310 32.05 8.52 7.83
C ARG A 310 31.28 7.59 8.78
N PHE A 311 30.69 6.51 8.25
CA PHE A 311 29.93 5.48 8.96
C PHE A 311 28.71 5.99 9.74
N ALA A 312 28.22 7.20 9.51
CA ALA A 312 27.19 7.81 10.34
C ALA A 312 25.93 6.92 10.49
N PHE A 313 25.52 6.20 9.46
CA PHE A 313 24.37 5.28 9.46
C PHE A 313 24.74 3.85 9.08
N SER A 314 26.05 3.51 9.07
CA SER A 314 26.48 2.17 8.69
C SER A 314 25.83 1.10 9.56
N ASN A 315 25.37 -0.01 8.93
CA ASN A 315 24.64 -1.11 9.57
C ASN A 315 23.30 -0.72 10.24
N CYS A 316 22.65 0.36 9.81
CA CYS A 316 21.25 0.63 10.16
C CYS A 316 20.33 -0.24 9.29
N THR A 317 20.32 -1.55 9.56
CA THR A 317 19.69 -2.55 8.67
C THR A 317 18.18 -2.37 8.47
N ASN A 318 17.49 -1.74 9.41
CA ASN A 318 16.04 -1.45 9.30
C ASN A 318 15.74 -0.02 8.87
N LEU A 319 16.73 0.81 8.58
CA LEU A 319 16.52 2.17 8.08
C LEU A 319 15.92 2.09 6.67
N ALA A 320 14.61 2.30 6.59
CA ALA A 320 13.85 2.22 5.35
C ALA A 320 13.65 3.57 4.68
N ASN A 321 13.56 4.64 5.48
CA ASN A 321 13.32 5.99 5.02
C ASN A 321 14.32 6.96 5.62
N ILE A 322 14.91 7.78 4.77
CA ILE A 322 15.74 8.91 5.20
C ILE A 322 15.43 10.11 4.31
N LYS A 323 15.15 11.25 4.96
CA LYS A 323 15.09 12.54 4.29
C LYS A 323 16.34 13.32 4.66
N ILE A 324 17.20 13.54 3.69
CA ILE A 324 18.40 14.37 3.88
C ILE A 324 18.11 15.81 3.51
N SER A 325 18.87 16.73 4.13
CA SER A 325 18.84 18.17 3.83
C SER A 325 19.15 18.45 2.36
N ASN A 326 18.43 19.39 1.77
CA ASN A 326 18.74 19.91 0.43
C ASN A 326 20.03 20.75 0.36
N LYS A 327 20.74 20.91 1.48
CA LYS A 327 22.00 21.66 1.59
C LYS A 327 23.20 20.76 1.86
N ILE A 328 23.04 19.44 1.77
CA ILE A 328 24.18 18.52 1.89
C ILE A 328 25.13 18.74 0.72
N GLU A 329 26.36 19.06 1.03
CA GLU A 329 27.48 19.26 0.09
C GLU A 329 28.42 18.04 0.06
N LYS A 330 28.49 17.29 1.20
CA LYS A 330 29.41 16.18 1.38
C LYS A 330 28.79 15.00 2.11
N ILE A 331 28.97 13.78 1.55
CA ILE A 331 28.69 12.50 2.19
C ILE A 331 29.99 11.70 2.21
N GLU A 332 30.52 11.41 3.39
CA GLU A 332 31.80 10.69 3.55
C GLU A 332 31.65 9.18 3.35
N ASP A 333 32.77 8.42 3.52
CA ASP A 333 32.80 7.00 3.22
C ASP A 333 31.82 6.18 4.07
N PHE A 334 31.23 5.15 3.46
CA PHE A 334 30.41 4.13 4.10
C PHE A 334 29.23 4.65 4.92
N VAL A 335 28.72 5.84 4.62
CA VAL A 335 27.67 6.49 5.41
C VAL A 335 26.43 5.61 5.53
N PHE A 336 25.94 5.02 4.45
CA PHE A 336 24.77 4.14 4.44
C PHE A 336 25.12 2.67 4.17
N SER A 337 26.40 2.30 4.33
CA SER A 337 26.81 0.91 4.11
C SER A 337 25.97 -0.05 4.98
N ASN A 338 25.45 -1.10 4.34
CA ASN A 338 24.55 -2.11 4.94
C ASN A 338 23.24 -1.56 5.53
N CYS A 339 22.69 -0.45 4.98
CA CYS A 339 21.32 -0.04 5.20
C CYS A 339 20.39 -0.92 4.33
N SER A 340 20.25 -2.17 4.70
CA SER A 340 19.64 -3.21 3.84
C SER A 340 18.15 -3.02 3.57
N SER A 341 17.44 -2.21 4.36
CA SER A 341 16.03 -1.85 4.15
C SER A 341 15.83 -0.59 3.31
N LEU A 342 16.90 0.16 3.00
CA LEU A 342 16.81 1.42 2.26
C LEU A 342 16.46 1.14 0.80
N LYS A 343 15.28 1.61 0.36
CA LYS A 343 14.78 1.36 -1.02
C LYS A 343 15.10 2.47 -1.99
N THR A 344 14.98 3.69 -1.53
CA THR A 344 15.24 4.91 -2.31
C THR A 344 15.82 5.98 -1.39
N ILE A 345 16.57 6.91 -1.97
CA ILE A 345 17.06 8.09 -1.28
C ILE A 345 17.17 9.25 -2.28
N GLU A 346 16.72 10.43 -1.87
CA GLU A 346 16.89 11.66 -2.65
C GLU A 346 18.15 12.37 -2.18
N LEU A 347 19.11 12.59 -3.07
CA LEU A 347 20.33 13.33 -2.80
C LEU A 347 20.16 14.81 -3.14
N SER A 348 20.82 15.66 -2.36
CA SER A 348 20.83 17.12 -2.56
C SER A 348 21.42 17.48 -3.93
N GLU A 349 20.85 18.50 -4.58
CA GLU A 349 21.44 19.12 -5.79
C GLU A 349 22.76 19.84 -5.51
N THR A 350 23.04 20.17 -4.26
CA THR A 350 24.29 20.82 -3.84
C THR A 350 25.41 19.82 -3.51
N LEU A 351 25.13 18.50 -3.60
CA LEU A 351 26.11 17.46 -3.31
C LEU A 351 27.26 17.49 -4.32
N THR A 352 28.47 17.75 -3.84
CA THR A 352 29.70 17.83 -4.67
C THR A 352 30.70 16.72 -4.37
N ASP A 353 30.60 16.07 -3.19
CA ASP A 353 31.53 15.05 -2.74
C ASP A 353 30.79 13.87 -2.13
N ILE A 354 31.00 12.68 -2.67
CA ILE A 354 30.47 11.41 -2.16
C ILE A 354 31.60 10.40 -2.02
N GLY A 355 31.72 9.82 -0.83
CA GLY A 355 32.80 8.90 -0.47
C GLY A 355 32.64 7.49 -1.05
N MET A 356 33.64 6.64 -0.77
CA MET A 356 33.57 5.25 -1.16
C MET A 356 32.52 4.47 -0.35
N GLY A 357 31.91 3.46 -0.98
CA GLY A 357 31.02 2.51 -0.34
C GLY A 357 29.78 3.12 0.34
N VAL A 358 29.37 4.34 -0.03
CA VAL A 358 28.25 5.02 0.65
C VAL A 358 27.00 4.17 0.66
N PHE A 359 26.67 3.46 -0.42
CA PHE A 359 25.52 2.56 -0.52
C PHE A 359 25.89 1.08 -0.58
N GLU A 360 27.12 0.73 -0.17
CA GLU A 360 27.54 -0.67 -0.14
C GLU A 360 26.54 -1.52 0.66
N ARG A 361 26.13 -2.67 0.09
CA ARG A 361 25.14 -3.60 0.71
C ARG A 361 23.78 -3.00 1.04
N CYS A 362 23.37 -1.92 0.39
CA CYS A 362 21.98 -1.47 0.40
C CYS A 362 21.12 -2.42 -0.46
N SER A 363 20.89 -3.62 0.05
CA SER A 363 20.33 -4.74 -0.73
C SER A 363 18.89 -4.52 -1.19
N SER A 364 18.14 -3.59 -0.59
CA SER A 364 16.79 -3.21 -1.03
C SER A 364 16.75 -2.01 -1.96
N LEU A 365 17.90 -1.37 -2.26
CA LEU A 365 17.95 -0.21 -3.14
C LEU A 365 17.56 -0.63 -4.56
N ILE A 366 16.46 -0.04 -5.09
CA ILE A 366 15.87 -0.45 -6.37
C ILE A 366 16.31 0.39 -7.56
N GLU A 367 16.78 1.60 -7.31
CA GLU A 367 17.24 2.55 -8.31
C GLU A 367 18.45 3.34 -7.80
N MET A 368 19.27 3.79 -8.73
CA MET A 368 20.40 4.68 -8.42
C MET A 368 19.85 6.07 -8.06
N PRO A 369 20.28 6.68 -6.93
CA PRO A 369 19.88 8.03 -6.57
C PRO A 369 20.27 9.05 -7.65
N LYS A 370 19.45 10.09 -7.82
CA LYS A 370 19.78 11.21 -8.69
C LYS A 370 20.86 12.11 -8.04
N ASN A 371 21.43 13.00 -8.83
CA ASN A 371 22.42 14.00 -8.37
C ASN A 371 23.71 13.40 -7.80
N ILE A 372 24.10 12.21 -8.25
CA ILE A 372 25.39 11.59 -7.93
C ILE A 372 26.52 12.39 -8.59
N PRO A 373 27.47 12.95 -7.82
CA PRO A 373 28.58 13.74 -8.40
C PRO A 373 29.66 12.85 -9.01
N THR A 374 29.93 11.67 -8.44
CA THR A 374 30.93 10.70 -8.90
C THR A 374 30.46 9.27 -8.60
N ILE A 375 30.91 8.29 -9.40
CA ILE A 375 30.72 6.87 -9.12
C ILE A 375 32.06 6.28 -8.71
N GLY A 376 32.40 6.42 -7.44
CA GLY A 376 33.68 6.00 -6.84
C GLY A 376 33.68 4.52 -6.44
N THR A 377 34.78 4.14 -5.75
CA THR A 377 35.03 2.77 -5.29
C THR A 377 33.86 2.23 -4.46
N SER A 378 33.39 1.04 -4.83
CA SER A 378 32.35 0.26 -4.12
C SER A 378 31.03 1.01 -3.86
N LEU A 379 30.75 2.12 -4.55
CA LEU A 379 29.61 3.01 -4.24
C LEU A 379 28.29 2.27 -4.09
N PHE A 380 27.99 1.30 -4.98
CA PHE A 380 26.79 0.46 -4.99
C PHE A 380 27.10 -1.03 -4.87
N SER A 381 28.28 -1.38 -4.34
CA SER A 381 28.66 -2.79 -4.19
C SER A 381 27.60 -3.57 -3.41
N ASN A 382 27.19 -4.74 -3.93
CA ASN A 382 26.18 -5.62 -3.35
C ASN A 382 24.77 -4.98 -3.16
N CYS A 383 24.39 -4.01 -3.99
CA CYS A 383 23.02 -3.53 -4.13
C CYS A 383 22.20 -4.54 -4.93
N THR A 384 21.82 -5.65 -4.30
CA THR A 384 21.28 -6.84 -4.99
C THR A 384 19.88 -6.65 -5.59
N SER A 385 19.13 -5.62 -5.21
CA SER A 385 17.82 -5.28 -5.80
C SER A 385 17.90 -4.24 -6.92
N LEU A 386 19.08 -3.68 -7.19
CA LEU A 386 19.27 -2.70 -8.26
C LEU A 386 19.10 -3.38 -9.62
N THR A 387 18.11 -2.96 -10.41
CA THR A 387 17.78 -3.61 -11.69
C THR A 387 18.22 -2.84 -12.91
N LYS A 388 18.29 -1.51 -12.78
CA LYS A 388 18.63 -0.58 -13.85
C LYS A 388 19.57 0.51 -13.35
N VAL A 389 20.53 0.87 -14.17
CA VAL A 389 21.46 1.99 -13.93
C VAL A 389 21.59 2.83 -15.20
N GLU A 390 21.40 4.15 -15.05
CA GLU A 390 21.71 5.14 -16.08
C GLU A 390 22.84 6.02 -15.57
N ILE A 391 24.02 5.91 -16.17
CA ILE A 391 25.19 6.69 -15.75
C ILE A 391 24.99 8.16 -16.18
N PRO A 392 24.99 9.11 -15.24
CA PRO A 392 24.80 10.54 -15.55
C PRO A 392 25.90 11.10 -16.45
N GLU A 393 25.57 12.14 -17.22
CA GLU A 393 26.47 12.77 -18.20
C GLU A 393 27.73 13.42 -17.59
N ASN A 394 27.70 13.79 -16.33
CA ASN A 394 28.84 14.35 -15.60
C ASN A 394 29.87 13.29 -15.18
N ILE A 395 29.54 12.00 -15.30
CA ILE A 395 30.42 10.90 -14.88
C ILE A 395 31.40 10.56 -15.99
N THR A 396 32.69 10.57 -15.66
CA THR A 396 33.79 10.23 -16.57
C THR A 396 34.50 8.93 -16.21
N THR A 397 34.27 8.42 -14.99
CA THR A 397 34.88 7.18 -14.48
C THR A 397 33.86 6.38 -13.70
N ILE A 398 33.82 5.07 -13.91
CA ILE A 398 33.12 4.09 -13.07
C ILE A 398 34.19 3.41 -12.23
N GLY A 399 34.19 3.66 -10.92
CA GLY A 399 35.26 3.27 -10.01
C GLY A 399 35.35 1.77 -9.73
N ASP A 400 36.43 1.39 -9.05
CA ASP A 400 36.69 0.01 -8.65
C ASP A 400 35.51 -0.57 -7.86
N SER A 401 35.06 -1.77 -8.28
CA SER A 401 33.95 -2.50 -7.62
C SER A 401 32.65 -1.70 -7.48
N ALA A 402 32.42 -0.66 -8.28
CA ALA A 402 31.31 0.28 -8.10
C ALA A 402 29.94 -0.40 -8.07
N PHE A 403 29.72 -1.45 -8.89
CA PHE A 403 28.50 -2.26 -8.97
C PHE A 403 28.80 -3.74 -8.70
N TYR A 404 29.87 -4.04 -7.96
CA TYR A 404 30.23 -5.41 -7.58
C TYR A 404 29.04 -6.12 -6.92
N GLY A 405 28.68 -7.32 -7.40
CA GLY A 405 27.64 -8.14 -6.79
C GLY A 405 26.21 -7.59 -6.92
N CYS A 406 25.94 -6.63 -7.82
CA CYS A 406 24.59 -6.18 -8.16
C CYS A 406 23.87 -7.25 -8.97
N SER A 407 23.50 -8.35 -8.32
CA SER A 407 23.06 -9.59 -8.96
C SER A 407 21.76 -9.48 -9.76
N SER A 408 20.91 -8.49 -9.49
CA SER A 408 19.67 -8.22 -10.23
C SER A 408 19.84 -7.22 -11.38
N LEU A 409 21.03 -6.63 -11.56
CA LEU A 409 21.28 -5.59 -12.55
C LEU A 409 21.19 -6.16 -13.96
N LYS A 410 20.21 -5.68 -14.75
CA LYS A 410 19.93 -6.11 -16.12
C LYS A 410 20.30 -5.05 -17.15
N ASP A 411 19.91 -3.81 -16.87
CA ASP A 411 20.02 -2.70 -17.80
C ASP A 411 21.05 -1.68 -17.29
N VAL A 412 22.11 -1.49 -18.07
CA VAL A 412 23.15 -0.47 -17.80
C VAL A 412 23.31 0.41 -19.03
N VAL A 413 23.04 1.70 -18.87
CA VAL A 413 23.26 2.71 -19.89
C VAL A 413 24.45 3.55 -19.48
N ILE A 414 25.52 3.47 -20.25
CA ILE A 414 26.76 4.24 -20.03
C ILE A 414 26.86 5.30 -21.13
N ASN A 415 27.05 6.55 -20.75
CA ASN A 415 27.25 7.64 -21.71
C ASN A 415 28.69 7.69 -22.23
N ASP A 416 28.90 8.33 -23.37
CA ASP A 416 30.25 8.38 -24.04
C ASP A 416 31.27 9.31 -23.36
N ASN A 417 30.88 10.04 -22.30
CA ASN A 417 31.82 10.82 -21.50
C ASN A 417 32.63 9.93 -20.54
N VAL A 418 32.18 8.70 -20.31
CA VAL A 418 32.94 7.74 -19.51
C VAL A 418 34.18 7.28 -20.31
N THR A 419 35.35 7.49 -19.75
CA THR A 419 36.65 7.14 -20.32
C THR A 419 37.36 6.02 -19.58
N SER A 420 36.91 5.65 -18.39
CA SER A 420 37.46 4.56 -17.58
C SER A 420 36.37 3.77 -16.89
N ILE A 421 36.49 2.43 -16.93
CA ILE A 421 35.75 1.46 -16.14
C ILE A 421 36.79 0.67 -15.38
N GLU A 422 36.82 0.82 -14.06
CA GLU A 422 37.90 0.26 -13.23
C GLU A 422 37.64 -1.21 -12.84
N SER A 423 38.59 -1.77 -12.09
CA SER A 423 38.61 -3.21 -11.78
C SER A 423 37.33 -3.65 -11.12
N MET A 424 36.82 -4.83 -11.45
CA MET A 424 35.64 -5.47 -10.87
C MET A 424 34.38 -4.61 -10.87
N ALA A 425 34.29 -3.54 -11.67
CA ALA A 425 33.20 -2.59 -11.65
C ALA A 425 31.80 -3.24 -11.77
N PHE A 426 31.66 -4.31 -12.56
CA PHE A 426 30.43 -5.09 -12.74
C PHE A 426 30.61 -6.57 -12.37
N PHE A 427 31.63 -6.90 -11.55
CA PHE A 427 31.83 -8.27 -11.09
C PHE A 427 30.56 -8.84 -10.45
N GLY A 428 30.16 -10.04 -10.87
CA GLY A 428 29.01 -10.73 -10.24
C GLY A 428 27.64 -10.10 -10.53
N CYS A 429 27.53 -9.25 -11.58
CA CYS A 429 26.24 -8.80 -12.09
C CYS A 429 25.57 -9.95 -12.88
N THR A 430 25.14 -10.97 -12.17
CA THR A 430 24.71 -12.26 -12.74
C THR A 430 23.48 -12.18 -13.63
N SER A 431 22.67 -11.12 -13.54
CA SER A 431 21.50 -10.87 -14.38
C SER A 431 21.78 -9.97 -15.59
N LEU A 432 23.02 -9.48 -15.76
CA LEU A 432 23.39 -8.59 -16.86
C LEU A 432 23.45 -9.39 -18.17
N GLU A 433 22.49 -9.15 -19.06
CA GLU A 433 22.37 -9.88 -20.34
C GLU A 433 23.20 -9.24 -21.44
N LYS A 434 23.28 -7.90 -21.44
CA LYS A 434 24.06 -7.13 -22.41
C LYS A 434 24.48 -5.79 -21.83
N ILE A 435 25.55 -5.23 -22.34
CA ILE A 435 26.05 -3.90 -22.03
C ILE A 435 26.68 -3.27 -23.26
N ILE A 436 26.45 -1.96 -23.44
CA ILE A 436 27.11 -1.17 -24.46
C ILE A 436 28.21 -0.36 -23.79
N LEU A 437 29.43 -0.63 -24.18
CA LEU A 437 30.61 0.08 -23.67
C LEU A 437 30.78 1.44 -24.37
N PRO A 438 31.21 2.48 -23.63
CA PRO A 438 31.47 3.80 -24.22
C PRO A 438 32.63 3.76 -25.19
N ILE A 439 32.53 4.53 -26.28
CA ILE A 439 33.48 4.48 -27.38
C ILE A 439 34.88 5.02 -27.03
N ASN A 440 35.00 5.73 -25.90
CA ASN A 440 36.24 6.40 -25.49
C ASN A 440 37.11 5.64 -24.49
N ILE A 441 36.71 4.42 -24.09
CA ILE A 441 37.54 3.61 -23.19
C ILE A 441 38.74 3.03 -23.96
N SER A 442 39.89 2.95 -23.30
CA SER A 442 41.14 2.40 -23.86
C SER A 442 41.48 1.03 -23.31
N SER A 443 40.86 0.59 -22.24
CA SER A 443 41.09 -0.72 -21.61
C SER A 443 39.80 -1.27 -20.98
N ILE A 444 39.76 -2.58 -20.78
CA ILE A 444 38.82 -3.27 -19.90
C ILE A 444 39.66 -3.82 -18.75
N SER A 445 39.41 -3.32 -17.56
CA SER A 445 40.23 -3.59 -16.38
C SER A 445 40.00 -5.00 -15.81
N TYR A 446 40.82 -5.37 -14.81
CA TYR A 446 40.80 -6.67 -14.15
C TYR A 446 39.39 -7.03 -13.63
N GLY A 447 38.91 -8.20 -14.01
CA GLY A 447 37.66 -8.77 -13.52
C GLY A 447 36.40 -7.93 -13.78
N THR A 448 36.42 -6.94 -14.67
CA THR A 448 35.32 -5.99 -14.88
C THR A 448 33.97 -6.67 -15.04
N PHE A 449 33.86 -7.74 -15.82
CA PHE A 449 32.64 -8.52 -16.06
C PHE A 449 32.74 -9.95 -15.53
N GLN A 450 33.72 -10.24 -14.67
CA GLN A 450 33.85 -11.57 -14.10
C GLN A 450 32.55 -12.00 -13.41
N ASN A 451 32.14 -13.25 -13.67
CA ASN A 451 30.90 -13.84 -13.12
C ASN A 451 29.59 -13.10 -13.56
N CYS A 452 29.61 -12.42 -14.73
CA CYS A 452 28.41 -11.95 -15.40
C CYS A 452 27.76 -13.12 -16.16
N SER A 453 27.20 -14.07 -15.44
CA SER A 453 26.80 -15.38 -15.97
C SER A 453 25.70 -15.34 -17.03
N SER A 454 24.88 -14.27 -17.07
CA SER A 454 23.84 -14.05 -18.07
C SER A 454 24.33 -13.25 -19.30
N LEU A 455 25.56 -12.73 -19.32
CA LEU A 455 26.06 -11.90 -20.42
C LEU A 455 26.17 -12.73 -21.68
N GLU A 456 25.31 -12.45 -22.67
CA GLU A 456 25.25 -13.20 -23.93
C GLU A 456 26.15 -12.60 -25.03
N GLU A 457 26.23 -11.27 -25.08
CA GLU A 457 27.01 -10.54 -26.08
C GLU A 457 27.55 -9.22 -25.49
N ILE A 458 28.70 -8.81 -26.00
CA ILE A 458 29.32 -7.52 -25.70
C ILE A 458 30.06 -7.01 -26.91
N LEU A 459 29.88 -5.72 -27.21
CA LEU A 459 30.65 -5.04 -28.26
C LEU A 459 31.84 -4.33 -27.64
N ILE A 460 33.06 -4.76 -28.02
CA ILE A 460 34.30 -4.13 -27.55
C ILE A 460 34.66 -2.98 -28.51
N PRO A 461 34.77 -1.73 -28.02
CA PRO A 461 35.18 -0.61 -28.87
C PRO A 461 36.57 -0.78 -29.48
N LEU A 462 36.74 -0.31 -30.71
CA LEU A 462 38.04 -0.37 -31.40
C LEU A 462 39.16 0.49 -30.74
N THR A 463 38.79 1.35 -29.82
CA THR A 463 39.71 2.14 -28.99
C THR A 463 40.42 1.29 -27.93
N VAL A 464 39.84 0.15 -27.55
CA VAL A 464 40.39 -0.74 -26.52
C VAL A 464 41.70 -1.37 -27.04
N SER A 465 42.78 -1.19 -26.29
CA SER A 465 44.11 -1.69 -26.56
C SER A 465 44.59 -2.75 -25.57
N SER A 466 43.94 -2.91 -24.44
CA SER A 466 44.19 -3.95 -23.45
C SER A 466 42.92 -4.46 -22.82
N ILE A 467 42.88 -5.75 -22.53
CA ILE A 467 41.83 -6.40 -21.74
C ILE A 467 42.56 -7.19 -20.67
N GLU A 468 42.37 -6.79 -19.41
CA GLU A 468 43.14 -7.36 -18.32
C GLU A 468 42.63 -8.73 -17.87
N ALA A 469 43.39 -9.37 -16.99
CA ALA A 469 43.09 -10.71 -16.51
C ALA A 469 41.66 -10.83 -15.90
N ASN A 470 41.06 -11.98 -16.09
CA ASN A 470 39.71 -12.33 -15.59
C ASN A 470 38.56 -11.45 -16.10
N ALA A 471 38.79 -10.53 -17.04
CA ALA A 471 37.78 -9.53 -17.41
C ALA A 471 36.43 -10.14 -17.82
N PHE A 472 36.38 -11.33 -18.39
CA PHE A 472 35.18 -12.09 -18.77
C PHE A 472 35.14 -13.49 -18.17
N SER A 473 35.92 -13.76 -17.11
CA SER A 473 35.90 -15.06 -16.44
C SER A 473 34.50 -15.40 -15.94
N ASP A 474 34.06 -16.63 -16.10
CA ASP A 474 32.76 -17.17 -15.73
C ASP A 474 31.54 -16.45 -16.35
N CYS A 475 31.72 -15.81 -17.52
CA CYS A 475 30.61 -15.36 -18.36
C CYS A 475 30.01 -16.55 -19.11
N THR A 476 29.26 -17.38 -18.39
CA THR A 476 28.83 -18.71 -18.86
C THR A 476 27.85 -18.68 -20.04
N SER A 477 27.12 -17.57 -20.24
CA SER A 477 26.21 -17.38 -21.38
C SER A 477 26.83 -16.72 -22.59
N LEU A 478 28.08 -16.27 -22.51
CA LEU A 478 28.79 -15.57 -23.62
C LEU A 478 29.03 -16.53 -24.76
N LYS A 479 28.35 -16.33 -25.90
CA LYS A 479 28.40 -17.23 -27.08
C LYS A 479 29.47 -16.83 -28.07
N ASN A 480 29.59 -15.54 -28.32
CA ASN A 480 30.52 -14.95 -29.25
C ASN A 480 31.06 -13.64 -28.72
N ILE A 481 32.28 -13.30 -29.07
CA ILE A 481 32.90 -12.02 -28.76
C ILE A 481 33.83 -11.61 -29.90
N ASP A 482 33.68 -10.37 -30.37
CA ASP A 482 34.57 -9.78 -31.35
C ASP A 482 35.64 -8.94 -30.63
N LEU A 483 36.88 -9.41 -30.70
CA LEU A 483 38.01 -8.70 -30.09
C LEU A 483 38.54 -7.61 -31.04
N PRO A 484 39.04 -6.47 -30.55
CA PRO A 484 39.56 -5.39 -31.38
C PRO A 484 40.82 -5.83 -32.17
N TRP A 485 40.68 -5.87 -33.50
CA TRP A 485 41.66 -6.47 -34.43
C TRP A 485 43.05 -5.84 -34.45
N THR A 486 43.17 -4.58 -34.05
CA THR A 486 44.35 -3.80 -34.38
C THR A 486 45.26 -3.47 -33.22
N LYS A 487 44.84 -3.71 -31.97
CA LYS A 487 45.53 -3.17 -30.80
C LYS A 487 45.91 -4.19 -29.74
N LEU A 488 45.19 -5.31 -29.62
CA LEU A 488 45.52 -6.33 -28.62
C LEU A 488 46.82 -7.06 -29.00
N THR A 489 47.73 -7.19 -28.04
CA THR A 489 49.01 -7.91 -28.18
C THR A 489 49.04 -9.24 -27.44
N GLU A 490 48.11 -9.46 -26.55
CA GLU A 490 47.98 -10.69 -25.78
C GLU A 490 46.50 -11.00 -25.46
N ILE A 491 46.23 -12.25 -25.18
CA ILE A 491 45.01 -12.72 -24.47
C ILE A 491 45.45 -12.98 -23.03
N SER A 492 44.99 -12.14 -22.13
CA SER A 492 45.46 -12.10 -20.75
C SER A 492 45.09 -13.34 -19.94
N GLU A 493 45.74 -13.53 -18.78
CA GLU A 493 45.50 -14.64 -17.87
C GLU A 493 44.01 -14.79 -17.53
N SER A 494 43.47 -16.00 -17.65
CA SER A 494 42.10 -16.36 -17.29
C SER A 494 41.02 -15.46 -17.91
N LEU A 495 41.33 -14.77 -19.03
CA LEU A 495 40.42 -13.79 -19.65
C LEU A 495 39.02 -14.34 -19.91
N PHE A 496 38.92 -15.56 -20.44
CA PHE A 496 37.68 -16.28 -20.73
C PHE A 496 37.55 -17.57 -19.90
N TYR A 497 38.21 -17.64 -18.75
CA TYR A 497 38.11 -18.82 -17.89
C TYR A 497 36.62 -19.11 -17.57
N GLY A 498 36.16 -20.34 -17.71
CA GLY A 498 34.80 -20.73 -17.42
C GLY A 498 33.71 -20.20 -18.37
N CYS A 499 34.08 -19.57 -19.50
CA CYS A 499 33.11 -19.15 -20.51
C CYS A 499 32.55 -20.37 -21.25
N SER A 500 31.74 -21.16 -20.55
CA SER A 500 31.22 -22.44 -21.06
C SER A 500 30.25 -22.28 -22.24
N GLY A 501 29.68 -21.08 -22.46
CA GLY A 501 28.83 -20.75 -23.60
C GLY A 501 29.58 -20.44 -24.89
N LEU A 502 30.89 -20.13 -24.79
CA LEU A 502 31.70 -19.70 -25.94
C LEU A 502 31.91 -20.83 -26.95
N GLU A 503 31.40 -20.66 -28.15
CA GLU A 503 31.47 -21.70 -29.18
C GLU A 503 32.64 -21.49 -30.18
N ARG A 504 32.94 -20.23 -30.47
CA ARG A 504 33.98 -19.85 -31.44
C ARG A 504 34.63 -18.53 -31.03
N ILE A 505 35.94 -18.39 -31.35
CA ILE A 505 36.63 -17.13 -31.18
C ILE A 505 37.70 -16.97 -32.24
N THR A 506 37.92 -15.71 -32.65
CA THR A 506 39.05 -15.35 -33.53
C THR A 506 40.04 -14.51 -32.74
N ILE A 507 41.27 -14.95 -32.70
CA ILE A 507 42.37 -14.23 -32.04
C ILE A 507 42.92 -13.16 -33.01
N PRO A 508 42.99 -11.88 -32.58
CA PRO A 508 43.46 -10.78 -33.41
C PRO A 508 44.89 -10.96 -33.93
N GLU A 509 45.18 -10.31 -35.09
CA GLU A 509 46.45 -10.52 -35.83
C GLU A 509 47.71 -10.05 -35.08
N ASN A 510 47.59 -9.16 -34.11
CA ASN A 510 48.72 -8.65 -33.32
C ASN A 510 48.98 -9.44 -32.03
N VAL A 511 48.14 -10.39 -31.70
CA VAL A 511 48.29 -11.18 -30.47
C VAL A 511 49.47 -12.15 -30.64
N SER A 512 50.44 -12.03 -29.73
CA SER A 512 51.63 -12.90 -29.70
C SER A 512 51.63 -13.88 -28.52
N LEU A 513 50.86 -13.62 -27.51
CA LEU A 513 50.75 -14.42 -26.28
C LEU A 513 49.29 -14.80 -25.99
N ILE A 514 49.07 -16.06 -25.67
CA ILE A 514 47.85 -16.54 -25.02
C ILE A 514 48.26 -16.98 -23.61
N ASP A 515 47.82 -16.25 -22.60
CA ASP A 515 48.35 -16.45 -21.24
C ASP A 515 47.62 -17.58 -20.49
N SER A 516 48.09 -17.88 -19.27
CA SER A 516 47.69 -19.04 -18.48
C SER A 516 46.17 -19.05 -18.24
N GLY A 517 45.55 -20.19 -18.43
CA GLY A 517 44.10 -20.38 -18.17
C GLY A 517 43.17 -19.57 -19.06
N ALA A 518 43.66 -18.87 -20.10
CA ALA A 518 42.89 -17.89 -20.87
C ALA A 518 41.54 -18.39 -21.38
N PHE A 519 41.42 -19.64 -21.77
CA PHE A 519 40.22 -20.34 -22.22
C PHE A 519 39.91 -21.60 -21.40
N SER A 520 40.55 -21.74 -20.22
CA SER A 520 40.30 -22.91 -19.38
C SER A 520 38.79 -23.02 -19.02
N ASN A 521 38.25 -24.24 -19.06
CA ASN A 521 36.83 -24.55 -18.86
C ASN A 521 35.86 -23.95 -19.92
N CYS A 522 36.33 -23.51 -21.09
CA CYS A 522 35.46 -23.20 -22.22
C CYS A 522 34.92 -24.49 -22.86
N THR A 523 34.04 -25.18 -22.16
CA THR A 523 33.63 -26.55 -22.51
C THR A 523 32.88 -26.67 -23.84
N ASN A 524 32.25 -25.60 -24.34
CA ASN A 524 31.56 -25.58 -25.64
C ASN A 524 32.41 -24.99 -26.78
N LEU A 525 33.64 -24.58 -26.53
CA LEU A 525 34.52 -24.05 -27.58
C LEU A 525 34.83 -25.14 -28.60
N LYS A 526 34.33 -25.00 -29.82
CA LYS A 526 34.45 -25.95 -30.93
C LYS A 526 35.57 -25.58 -31.86
N GLU A 527 35.76 -24.30 -32.10
CA GLU A 527 36.66 -23.74 -33.08
C GLU A 527 37.38 -22.50 -32.57
N ILE A 528 38.68 -22.43 -32.79
CA ILE A 528 39.47 -21.22 -32.56
C ILE A 528 40.27 -20.87 -33.77
N LYS A 529 40.29 -19.57 -34.11
CA LYS A 529 41.14 -19.08 -35.23
C LYS A 529 42.33 -18.31 -34.68
N PHE A 530 43.53 -18.73 -35.07
CA PHE A 530 44.79 -18.08 -34.74
C PHE A 530 45.39 -17.37 -35.94
N SER A 531 46.05 -16.24 -35.70
CA SER A 531 46.96 -15.64 -36.66
C SER A 531 48.38 -16.16 -36.48
N ALA A 532 49.24 -16.00 -37.51
CA ALA A 532 50.65 -16.38 -37.45
C ALA A 532 51.47 -15.53 -36.43
N SER A 533 50.90 -14.52 -35.81
CA SER A 533 51.56 -13.71 -34.80
C SER A 533 51.71 -14.43 -33.46
N VAL A 534 50.88 -15.41 -33.15
CA VAL A 534 50.94 -16.16 -31.88
C VAL A 534 52.26 -16.91 -31.80
N LYS A 535 53.03 -16.63 -30.73
CA LYS A 535 54.34 -17.22 -30.46
C LYS A 535 54.36 -18.08 -29.22
N LYS A 536 53.48 -17.80 -28.27
CA LYS A 536 53.49 -18.50 -27.00
C LYS A 536 52.07 -18.76 -26.49
N ILE A 537 51.86 -19.97 -25.95
CA ILE A 537 50.64 -20.40 -25.28
C ILE A 537 51.04 -20.94 -23.92
N ASN A 538 50.62 -20.26 -22.86
CA ASN A 538 51.00 -20.58 -21.48
C ASN A 538 50.19 -21.74 -20.89
N TRP A 539 50.55 -22.14 -19.69
CA TRP A 539 50.02 -23.27 -18.94
C TRP A 539 48.49 -23.22 -18.83
N GLY A 540 47.84 -24.35 -19.10
CA GLY A 540 46.40 -24.52 -18.93
C GLY A 540 45.51 -23.62 -19.79
N ALA A 541 46.04 -22.88 -20.75
CA ALA A 541 45.30 -21.94 -21.58
C ALA A 541 44.02 -22.54 -22.20
N PHE A 542 44.07 -23.86 -22.55
CA PHE A 542 42.92 -24.60 -23.10
C PHE A 542 42.55 -25.82 -22.25
N ASN A 543 42.84 -25.77 -20.95
CA ASN A 543 42.47 -26.84 -20.04
C ASN A 543 40.94 -27.04 -20.03
N ASN A 544 40.50 -28.30 -20.10
CA ASN A 544 39.09 -28.67 -20.08
C ASN A 544 38.23 -28.05 -21.23
N CYS A 545 38.85 -27.70 -22.39
CA CYS A 545 38.13 -27.31 -23.61
C CYS A 545 37.62 -28.56 -24.34
N THR A 546 36.71 -29.31 -23.71
CA THR A 546 36.35 -30.69 -24.10
C THR A 546 35.75 -30.85 -25.51
N ASN A 547 35.21 -29.79 -26.10
CA ASN A 547 34.62 -29.77 -27.43
C ASN A 547 35.52 -29.14 -28.49
N LEU A 548 36.76 -28.74 -28.15
CA LEU A 548 37.67 -28.13 -29.11
C LEU A 548 38.17 -29.15 -30.12
N THR A 549 37.63 -29.10 -31.34
CA THR A 549 37.94 -30.06 -32.42
C THR A 549 38.65 -29.42 -33.58
N THR A 550 38.61 -28.11 -33.73
CA THR A 550 39.10 -27.40 -34.90
C THR A 550 39.95 -26.19 -34.53
N VAL A 551 41.13 -26.11 -35.03
CA VAL A 551 41.99 -24.92 -35.04
C VAL A 551 42.15 -24.44 -36.47
N ILE A 552 41.81 -23.18 -36.74
CA ILE A 552 42.07 -22.52 -38.01
C ILE A 552 43.32 -21.67 -37.82
N PHE A 553 44.40 -21.98 -38.52
CA PHE A 553 45.66 -21.26 -38.39
C PHE A 553 46.01 -20.50 -39.68
N ALA A 554 46.08 -19.16 -39.59
CA ALA A 554 46.48 -18.30 -40.70
C ALA A 554 47.98 -18.21 -40.78
N GLY A 555 48.61 -19.29 -41.22
CA GLY A 555 50.08 -19.44 -41.40
C GLY A 555 50.45 -20.81 -41.87
N THR A 556 51.79 -21.05 -41.94
CA THR A 556 52.32 -22.32 -42.39
C THR A 556 52.41 -23.37 -41.27
N THR A 557 52.62 -24.64 -41.68
CA THR A 557 52.88 -25.74 -40.74
C THR A 557 54.11 -25.49 -39.87
N GLU A 558 55.14 -24.89 -40.44
CA GLU A 558 56.40 -24.57 -39.76
C GLU A 558 56.19 -23.50 -38.73
N GLN A 559 55.40 -22.47 -39.05
CA GLN A 559 55.01 -21.42 -38.09
C GLN A 559 54.17 -21.97 -36.90
N TRP A 560 53.23 -22.86 -37.20
CA TRP A 560 52.48 -23.55 -36.13
C TRP A 560 53.39 -24.32 -35.19
N LYS A 561 54.32 -25.13 -35.76
CA LYS A 561 55.27 -25.91 -34.96
C LYS A 561 56.26 -25.06 -34.14
N SER A 562 56.45 -23.80 -34.54
CA SER A 562 57.31 -22.86 -33.80
C SER A 562 56.68 -22.20 -32.61
N ILE A 563 55.35 -22.36 -32.42
CA ILE A 563 54.64 -21.84 -31.25
C ILE A 563 55.11 -22.60 -30.00
N SER A 564 55.58 -21.87 -29.00
CA SER A 564 55.89 -22.44 -27.67
C SER A 564 54.62 -22.71 -26.89
N VAL A 565 54.23 -23.96 -26.73
CA VAL A 565 53.05 -24.36 -25.93
C VAL A 565 53.53 -25.00 -24.63
N ASP A 566 53.16 -24.38 -23.49
CA ASP A 566 53.35 -24.99 -22.18
C ASP A 566 52.26 -26.04 -21.95
N ASN A 567 52.66 -27.31 -21.94
CA ASN A 567 51.75 -28.45 -21.78
C ASN A 567 52.10 -29.28 -20.52
N TYR A 568 52.53 -28.63 -19.46
CA TYR A 568 52.76 -29.29 -18.17
C TYR A 568 51.45 -29.96 -17.69
N ASN A 569 51.52 -31.23 -17.27
CA ASN A 569 50.40 -32.08 -16.89
C ASN A 569 49.29 -32.25 -17.95
N ASP A 570 49.65 -32.16 -19.25
CA ASP A 570 48.70 -32.36 -20.36
C ASP A 570 47.53 -31.35 -20.43
N GLU A 571 47.66 -30.21 -19.79
CA GLU A 571 46.54 -29.25 -19.67
C GLU A 571 46.17 -28.51 -20.94
N ASN A 572 47.05 -28.49 -21.95
CA ASN A 572 46.75 -27.96 -23.29
C ASN A 572 46.45 -29.05 -24.33
N ASN A 573 46.24 -30.31 -23.90
CA ASN A 573 46.01 -31.42 -24.82
C ASN A 573 44.78 -31.26 -25.71
N TYR A 574 43.75 -30.59 -25.28
CA TYR A 574 42.56 -30.34 -26.11
C TYR A 574 42.90 -29.50 -27.35
N LEU A 575 43.78 -28.49 -27.22
CA LEU A 575 44.27 -27.70 -28.33
C LEU A 575 45.19 -28.55 -29.24
N LEU A 576 46.11 -29.27 -28.63
CA LEU A 576 47.15 -30.04 -29.38
C LEU A 576 46.55 -31.22 -30.14
N ASN A 577 45.45 -31.79 -29.69
CA ASN A 577 44.74 -32.90 -30.34
C ASN A 577 43.67 -32.43 -31.35
N ALA A 578 43.38 -31.13 -31.45
CA ALA A 578 42.41 -30.60 -32.39
C ALA A 578 42.92 -30.67 -33.82
N LYS A 579 42.00 -30.77 -34.79
CA LYS A 579 42.32 -30.74 -36.21
C LYS A 579 42.77 -29.33 -36.62
N ILE A 580 43.96 -29.19 -37.14
CA ILE A 580 44.53 -27.93 -37.65
C ILE A 580 44.22 -27.74 -39.11
N ASN A 581 43.51 -26.68 -39.45
CA ASN A 581 43.29 -26.26 -40.85
C ASN A 581 44.10 -25.01 -41.12
N TYR A 582 45.07 -25.12 -42.07
CA TYR A 582 45.93 -24.01 -42.48
C TYR A 582 45.23 -23.17 -43.54
N LEU A 583 45.15 -21.85 -43.31
CA LEU A 583 44.67 -20.88 -44.29
C LEU A 583 45.92 -20.42 -45.05
N GLN A 584 46.00 -20.77 -46.36
CA GLN A 584 47.09 -20.34 -47.25
C GLN A 584 46.93 -18.87 -47.63
#